data_d193df08c7728af18236e725af055aa1
#
_entry.id   d193df08c7728af18236e725af055aa1
#
_cell.length_a   1.000
_cell.length_b   1.000
_cell.length_c   1.000
_cell.angle_alpha   90.00
_cell.angle_beta   90.00
_cell.angle_gamma   90.00
#
_symmetry.space_group_name_H-M   'P 1'
#
loop_
_entity.id
_entity.type
_entity.pdbx_description
1 polymer ?
#
loop_
_entity_poly.entity_id
_entity_poly.type
_entity_poly.pdbx_seq_one_letter_code
_entity_poly.pdbx_strand_id
1 'polypeptide(L)'
;MGEIETIDTGKLIRETKKQAIYIADYYDYYAGLADKVEGTVLPIDKPNIQAITTRIPIGVIAAIIPWNSQMFLTATKLAPAL
;
A
#
# COMPACT_ATOMS: atom_id res chain seq x y z
N MET A 1 -7.84 8.67 -16.20
CA MET A 1 -7.28 7.36 -15.76
C MET A 1 -8.19 6.20 -16.16
N GLY A 2 -9.45 6.11 -15.71
CA GLY A 2 -10.33 4.98 -16.05
C GLY A 2 -10.55 4.76 -17.55
N GLU A 3 -10.59 5.80 -18.35
CA GLU A 3 -10.72 5.68 -19.83
C GLU A 3 -9.48 5.05 -20.47
N ILE A 4 -8.30 5.41 -19.99
CA ILE A 4 -7.02 4.84 -20.45
C ILE A 4 -6.97 3.34 -20.10
N GLU A 5 -7.34 2.98 -18.88
CA GLU A 5 -7.42 1.58 -18.45
C GLU A 5 -8.40 0.77 -19.31
N THR A 6 -9.55 1.35 -19.67
CA THR A 6 -10.53 0.70 -20.56
C THR A 6 -9.93 0.45 -21.95
N ILE A 7 -9.25 1.43 -22.52
CA ILE A 7 -8.62 1.30 -23.86
C ILE A 7 -7.53 0.23 -23.82
N ASP A 8 -6.73 0.19 -22.78
CA ASP A 8 -5.58 -0.72 -22.66
C ASP A 8 -6.00 -2.17 -22.35
N THR A 9 -6.99 -2.35 -21.49
CA THR A 9 -7.36 -3.67 -20.96
C THR A 9 -8.65 -4.26 -21.54
N GLY A 10 -9.47 -3.46 -22.22
CA GLY A 10 -10.78 -3.86 -22.70
C GLY A 10 -11.87 -3.97 -21.61
N LYS A 11 -11.60 -3.52 -20.39
CA LYS A 11 -12.59 -3.51 -19.30
C LYS A 11 -13.73 -2.54 -19.56
N LEU A 12 -14.84 -2.76 -18.88
CA LEU A 12 -15.99 -1.86 -18.95
C LEU A 12 -15.65 -0.50 -18.32
N ILE A 13 -15.92 0.57 -19.04
CA ILE A 13 -15.65 1.95 -18.61
C ILE A 13 -16.30 2.30 -17.26
N ARG A 14 -17.47 1.75 -16.95
CA ARG A 14 -18.13 1.94 -15.67
C ARG A 14 -17.36 1.34 -14.50
N GLU A 15 -16.57 0.29 -14.74
CA GLU A 15 -15.74 -0.38 -13.73
C GLU A 15 -14.44 0.36 -13.54
N THR A 16 -13.77 0.70 -14.63
CA THR A 16 -12.49 1.41 -14.57
C THR A 16 -12.62 2.81 -13.97
N LYS A 17 -13.72 3.52 -14.22
CA LYS A 17 -14.00 4.81 -13.56
C LYS A 17 -14.18 4.65 -12.05
N LYS A 18 -14.90 3.61 -11.59
CA LYS A 18 -15.04 3.33 -10.15
C LYS A 18 -13.72 2.89 -9.51
N GLN A 19 -12.94 2.07 -10.21
CA GLN A 19 -11.62 1.66 -9.75
C GLN A 19 -10.67 2.86 -9.58
N ALA A 20 -10.73 3.84 -10.47
CA ALA A 20 -9.90 5.04 -10.36
C ALA A 20 -10.17 5.85 -9.09
N ILE A 21 -11.44 5.93 -8.67
CA ILE A 21 -11.83 6.58 -7.40
C ILE A 21 -11.30 5.73 -6.22
N TYR A 22 -11.55 4.43 -6.24
CA TYR A 22 -11.10 3.53 -5.19
C TYR A 22 -9.58 3.54 -5.00
N ILE A 23 -8.82 3.68 -6.09
CA ILE A 23 -7.35 3.82 -6.04
C ILE A 23 -6.94 5.06 -5.25
N ALA A 24 -7.62 6.19 -5.46
CA ALA A 24 -7.34 7.42 -4.72
C ALA A 24 -7.60 7.23 -3.22
N ASP A 25 -8.76 6.70 -2.86
CA ASP A 25 -9.12 6.39 -1.46
C ASP A 25 -8.11 5.45 -0.81
N TYR A 26 -7.59 4.49 -1.58
CA TYR A 26 -6.60 3.53 -1.11
C TYR A 26 -5.26 4.20 -0.76
N TYR A 27 -4.79 5.10 -1.63
CA TYR A 27 -3.58 5.89 -1.34
C TYR A 27 -3.79 6.84 -0.15
N ASP A 28 -4.93 7.51 -0.07
CA ASP A 28 -5.24 8.41 1.04
C ASP A 28 -5.26 7.66 2.37
N TYR A 29 -5.80 6.45 2.39
CA TYR A 29 -5.79 5.58 3.58
C TYR A 29 -4.35 5.29 4.06
N TYR A 30 -3.48 4.81 3.18
CA TYR A 30 -2.09 4.50 3.56
C TYR A 30 -1.26 5.73 3.84
N ALA A 31 -1.47 6.83 3.14
CA ALA A 31 -0.86 8.11 3.47
C ALA A 31 -1.21 8.58 4.89
N GLY A 32 -2.46 8.36 5.30
CA GLY A 32 -2.91 8.63 6.67
C GLY A 32 -2.30 7.72 7.74
N LEU A 33 -1.62 6.63 7.37
CA LEU A 33 -0.92 5.73 8.28
C LEU A 33 0.58 6.03 8.40
N ALA A 34 1.14 6.89 7.55
CA ALA A 34 2.58 7.12 7.47
C ALA A 34 3.20 7.62 8.78
N ASP A 35 2.47 8.43 9.53
CA ASP A 35 2.87 8.96 10.85
C ASP A 35 2.46 8.06 12.04
N LYS A 36 1.89 6.88 11.76
CA LYS A 36 1.35 5.95 12.77
C LYS A 36 2.12 4.63 12.86
N VAL A 37 3.31 4.61 12.28
CA VAL A 37 4.20 3.44 12.34
C VAL A 37 4.89 3.40 13.69
N GLU A 38 4.41 2.54 14.57
CA GLU A 38 4.86 2.43 15.95
C GLU A 38 5.79 1.25 16.18
N GLY A 39 6.62 1.36 17.23
CA GLY A 39 7.33 0.26 17.85
C GLY A 39 6.61 -0.23 19.10
N THR A 40 7.10 -1.31 19.67
CA THR A 40 6.52 -1.93 20.88
C THR A 40 7.59 -2.04 21.94
N VAL A 41 7.22 -1.80 23.20
CA VAL A 41 8.04 -2.16 24.34
C VAL A 41 7.73 -3.63 24.70
N LEU A 42 8.76 -4.47 24.68
CA LEU A 42 8.61 -5.89 24.97
C LEU A 42 8.67 -6.13 26.48
N PRO A 43 7.77 -6.93 27.06
CA PRO A 43 7.86 -7.34 28.45
C PRO A 43 9.04 -8.30 28.64
N ILE A 44 10.04 -7.86 29.41
CA ILE A 44 11.18 -8.70 29.80
C ILE A 44 11.18 -8.82 31.32
N ASP A 45 11.25 -10.05 31.81
CA ASP A 45 11.33 -10.36 33.23
C ASP A 45 12.75 -10.16 33.78
N LYS A 46 13.28 -8.94 33.57
CA LYS A 46 14.58 -8.50 34.14
C LYS A 46 14.52 -6.99 34.41
N PRO A 47 14.70 -6.57 35.67
CA PRO A 47 14.47 -5.17 36.06
C PRO A 47 15.45 -4.18 35.42
N ASN A 48 16.60 -4.63 34.94
CA ASN A 48 17.65 -3.78 34.37
C ASN A 48 17.72 -3.84 32.83
N ILE A 49 16.72 -4.49 32.18
CA ILE A 49 16.68 -4.61 30.71
C ILE A 49 15.41 -4.00 30.18
N GLN A 50 15.56 -3.11 29.20
CA GLN A 50 14.46 -2.62 28.41
C GLN A 50 14.68 -3.07 26.95
N ALA A 51 13.69 -3.71 26.36
CA ALA A 51 13.69 -4.08 24.97
C ALA A 51 12.58 -3.36 24.22
N ILE A 52 12.91 -2.80 23.10
CA ILE A 52 11.99 -2.09 22.19
C ILE A 52 12.11 -2.65 20.78
N THR A 53 11.02 -2.66 20.04
CA THR A 53 11.05 -2.89 18.60
C THR A 53 10.96 -1.57 17.87
N THR A 54 11.69 -1.45 16.79
CA THR A 54 11.57 -0.33 15.86
C THR A 54 11.33 -0.87 14.45
N ARG A 55 10.55 -0.14 13.66
CA ARG A 55 10.35 -0.46 12.25
C ARG A 55 11.45 0.20 11.43
N ILE A 56 12.09 -0.56 10.56
CA ILE A 56 13.12 -0.07 9.63
C ILE A 56 12.68 -0.40 8.19
N PRO A 57 13.01 0.44 7.21
CA PRO A 57 12.75 0.14 5.81
C PRO A 57 13.45 -1.15 5.37
N ILE A 58 12.74 -1.97 4.61
CA ILE A 58 13.32 -3.19 3.99
C ILE A 58 14.35 -2.80 2.90
N GLY A 59 14.17 -1.62 2.29
CA GLY A 59 14.96 -1.15 1.16
C GLY A 59 14.19 -1.26 -0.15
N VAL A 60 14.89 -1.57 -1.22
CA VAL A 60 14.29 -1.69 -2.55
C VAL A 60 13.50 -2.98 -2.68
N ILE A 61 12.26 -2.87 -3.11
CA ILE A 61 11.37 -4.00 -3.40
C ILE A 61 10.94 -3.97 -4.87
N ALA A 62 10.74 -5.14 -5.47
CA ALA A 62 10.19 -5.27 -6.81
C ALA A 62 8.70 -5.62 -6.74
N ALA A 63 7.85 -4.79 -7.33
CA ALA A 63 6.43 -5.07 -7.48
C ALA A 63 6.14 -5.57 -8.90
N ILE A 64 5.77 -6.85 -9.02
CA ILE A 64 5.41 -7.46 -10.31
C ILE A 64 3.89 -7.44 -10.43
N ILE A 65 3.41 -6.64 -11.36
CA ILE A 65 1.98 -6.36 -11.53
C ILE A 65 1.46 -7.07 -12.78
N PRO A 66 0.36 -7.85 -12.69
CA PRO A 66 -0.24 -8.47 -13.86
C PRO A 66 -0.95 -7.45 -14.76
N TRP A 67 -1.10 -7.78 -16.02
CA TRP A 67 -1.61 -6.92 -17.08
C TRP A 67 -3.12 -6.60 -17.00
N ASN A 68 -3.88 -7.35 -16.24
CA ASN A 68 -5.35 -7.30 -16.29
C ASN A 68 -5.99 -6.21 -15.42
N SER A 69 -5.23 -5.49 -14.60
CA SER A 69 -5.69 -4.39 -13.73
C SER A 69 -4.51 -3.57 -13.23
N GLN A 70 -3.70 -3.08 -14.12
CA GLN A 70 -2.39 -2.51 -13.79
C GLN A 70 -2.48 -1.41 -12.72
N MET A 71 -3.38 -0.46 -12.90
CA MET A 71 -3.50 0.69 -12.00
C MET A 71 -3.96 0.28 -10.60
N PHE A 72 -5.00 -0.54 -10.51
CA PHE A 72 -5.52 -1.02 -9.24
C PHE A 72 -4.50 -1.88 -8.50
N LEU A 73 -3.92 -2.86 -9.19
CA LEU A 73 -2.95 -3.78 -8.58
C LEU A 73 -1.63 -3.09 -8.24
N THR A 74 -1.24 -2.06 -8.99
CA THR A 74 -0.11 -1.18 -8.60
C THR A 74 -0.42 -0.49 -7.28
N ALA A 75 -1.58 0.12 -7.15
CA ALA A 75 -1.97 0.80 -5.91
C ALA A 75 -1.97 -0.14 -4.69
N THR A 76 -2.50 -1.36 -4.85
CA THR A 76 -2.55 -2.36 -3.76
C THR A 76 -1.19 -2.84 -3.30
N LYS A 77 -0.14 -2.67 -4.08
CA LYS A 77 1.24 -3.01 -3.70
C LYS A 77 2.03 -1.79 -3.26
N LEU A 78 1.91 -0.70 -4.00
CA LEU A 78 2.73 0.49 -3.79
C LEU A 78 2.30 1.28 -2.55
N ALA A 79 1.00 1.50 -2.37
CA ALA A 79 0.51 2.29 -1.24
C ALA A 79 0.92 1.72 0.14
N PRO A 80 0.79 0.40 0.42
CA PRO A 80 1.24 -0.16 1.69
C PRO A 80 2.77 -0.34 1.79
N ALA A 81 3.51 -0.20 0.68
CA ALA A 81 4.96 -0.39 0.67
C ALA A 81 5.74 0.91 0.93
N LEU A 82 5.13 2.05 0.68
CA LEU A 82 5.71 3.38 0.87
C LEU A 82 5.42 3.92 2.25
#